data_cdde187ae42ea7337315bec7e6a6f028
#
_entry.id   cdde187ae42ea7337315bec7e6a6f028
#
_cell.length_a   1.000
_cell.length_b   1.000
_cell.length_c   1.000
_cell.angle_alpha   90.00
_cell.angle_beta   90.00
_cell.angle_gamma   90.00
#
_symmetry.space_group_name_H-M   'P 1'
#
loop_
_entity.id
_entity.type
_entity.pdbx_description
1 polymer ?
#
loop_
_entity_poly.entity_id
_entity_poly.type
_entity_poly.pdbx_seq_one_letter_code
_entity_poly.pdbx_strand_id
1 'polypeptide(L)'
;PMFHCNGWCYPWTLAMLHARVICIRNIRAKEIFDLITEHKVTHFGGAPIILNMLVSAPKEEQKPLKHKVYVLTAAAPPPSIIFKKMKNLGFEVMHVYGLTETYGHILQCAWNKEWDDLNEDEKADISARQGVRYPNLEDVDVMDSETMKVVPRDGKTIGEIMIRGNVV
;
A
#
# COMPACT_ATOMS: atom_id res chain seq x y z
N PRO A 1 -1.55 11.54 1.36
CA PRO A 1 -2.30 12.69 0.81
C PRO A 1 -3.60 12.90 1.59
N MET A 2 -3.74 14.05 2.24
CA MET A 2 -4.90 14.35 3.12
C MET A 2 -6.22 14.55 2.34
N PHE A 3 -6.16 14.77 1.05
CA PHE A 3 -7.33 15.04 0.19
C PHE A 3 -7.91 13.79 -0.50
N HIS A 4 -7.19 12.67 -0.52
CA HIS A 4 -7.68 11.40 -1.05
C HIS A 4 -8.27 10.54 0.07
N CYS A 5 -9.55 10.15 -0.06
CA CYS A 5 -10.29 9.36 0.94
C CYS A 5 -9.98 9.84 2.36
N ASN A 6 -10.06 11.16 2.56
CA ASN A 6 -9.71 11.84 3.81
C ASN A 6 -8.37 11.37 4.42
N GLY A 7 -7.33 11.35 3.59
CA GLY A 7 -6.00 10.94 4.03
C GLY A 7 -5.86 9.44 4.22
N TRP A 8 -6.50 8.65 3.35
CA TRP A 8 -6.46 7.18 3.36
C TRP A 8 -6.86 6.61 4.73
N CYS A 9 -7.87 7.19 5.35
CA CYS A 9 -8.40 6.82 6.67
C CYS A 9 -7.42 6.98 7.85
N TYR A 10 -6.19 7.42 7.63
CA TYR A 10 -5.21 7.61 8.70
C TYR A 10 -5.67 8.57 9.82
N PRO A 11 -6.27 9.75 9.52
CA PRO A 11 -6.70 10.66 10.58
C PRO A 11 -7.65 10.03 11.59
N TRP A 12 -8.58 9.22 11.13
CA TRP A 12 -9.56 8.52 11.99
C TRP A 12 -8.88 7.45 12.84
N THR A 13 -8.08 6.61 12.19
CA THR A 13 -7.34 5.53 12.86
C THR A 13 -6.38 6.09 13.89
N LEU A 14 -5.63 7.14 13.56
CA LEU A 14 -4.65 7.74 14.46
C LEU A 14 -5.33 8.45 15.64
N ALA A 15 -6.50 9.08 15.43
CA ALA A 15 -7.29 9.64 16.50
C ALA A 15 -7.78 8.56 17.47
N MET A 16 -8.30 7.44 16.97
CA MET A 16 -8.73 6.31 17.80
C MET A 16 -7.58 5.71 18.63
N LEU A 17 -6.38 5.65 18.06
CA LEU A 17 -5.20 5.08 18.70
C LEU A 17 -4.45 6.08 19.57
N HIS A 18 -4.91 7.32 19.69
CA HIS A 18 -4.19 8.42 20.35
C HIS A 18 -2.76 8.58 19.83
N ALA A 19 -2.55 8.32 18.54
CA ALA A 19 -1.24 8.32 17.92
C ALA A 19 -0.84 9.73 17.46
N ARG A 20 0.48 9.97 17.38
CA ARG A 20 1.01 11.23 16.87
C ARG A 20 0.93 11.27 15.35
N VAL A 21 0.47 12.40 14.80
CA VAL A 21 0.46 12.68 13.36
C VAL A 21 1.58 13.66 13.04
N ILE A 22 2.42 13.32 12.07
CA ILE A 22 3.44 14.21 11.53
C ILE A 22 3.01 14.61 10.12
N CYS A 23 2.68 15.89 9.95
CA CYS A 23 2.28 16.44 8.66
C CYS A 23 3.49 16.97 7.91
N ILE A 24 3.58 16.62 6.62
CA ILE A 24 4.62 17.08 5.71
C ILE A 24 3.99 17.93 4.61
N ARG A 25 4.51 19.11 4.37
CA ARG A 25 4.03 20.01 3.32
C ARG A 25 4.80 19.85 2.01
N ASN A 26 6.13 19.81 2.12
CA ASN A 26 7.02 19.66 0.99
C ASN A 26 7.56 18.24 0.96
N ILE A 27 7.08 17.45 0.00
CA ILE A 27 7.45 16.04 -0.08
C ILE A 27 8.82 15.92 -0.75
N ARG A 28 9.85 15.60 0.04
CA ARG A 28 11.23 15.35 -0.40
C ARG A 28 11.78 14.13 0.34
N ALA A 29 12.62 13.34 -0.33
CA ALA A 29 13.18 12.13 0.26
C ALA A 29 13.93 12.43 1.56
N LYS A 30 14.83 13.41 1.54
CA LYS A 30 15.59 13.85 2.72
C LYS A 30 14.67 14.20 3.90
N GLU A 31 13.61 14.98 3.67
CA GLU A 31 12.67 15.40 4.72
C GLU A 31 11.93 14.19 5.31
N ILE A 32 11.52 13.22 4.48
CA ILE A 32 10.88 11.99 4.96
C ILE A 32 11.84 11.19 5.85
N PHE A 33 13.08 10.96 5.42
CA PHE A 33 14.08 10.25 6.24
C PHE A 33 14.40 10.98 7.54
N ASP A 34 14.48 12.31 7.50
CA ASP A 34 14.73 13.15 8.68
C ASP A 34 13.59 13.00 9.70
N LEU A 35 12.33 13.16 9.26
CA LEU A 35 11.15 13.05 10.11
C LEU A 35 10.97 11.63 10.69
N ILE A 36 11.24 10.59 9.90
CA ILE A 36 11.21 9.21 10.41
C ILE A 36 12.20 9.03 11.55
N THR A 37 13.42 9.56 11.39
CA THR A 37 14.47 9.42 12.40
C THR A 37 14.20 10.26 13.63
N GLU A 38 13.80 11.52 13.46
CA GLU A 38 13.58 12.49 14.54
C GLU A 38 12.35 12.12 15.39
N HIS A 39 11.25 11.79 14.73
CA HIS A 39 9.98 11.52 15.40
C HIS A 39 9.65 10.04 15.59
N LYS A 40 10.56 9.15 15.19
CA LYS A 40 10.37 7.68 15.25
C LYS A 40 9.07 7.24 14.57
N VAL A 41 8.81 7.80 13.37
CA VAL A 41 7.62 7.47 12.58
C VAL A 41 7.62 5.99 12.24
N THR A 42 6.55 5.29 12.56
CA THR A 42 6.39 3.85 12.35
C THR A 42 5.52 3.51 11.14
N HIS A 43 4.63 4.43 10.73
CA HIS A 43 3.69 4.21 9.63
C HIS A 43 3.55 5.47 8.79
N PHE A 44 3.49 5.33 7.48
CA PHE A 44 3.05 6.39 6.58
C PHE A 44 2.39 5.84 5.32
N GLY A 45 1.60 6.66 4.65
CA GLY A 45 1.00 6.34 3.36
C GLY A 45 1.60 7.19 2.25
N GLY A 46 1.84 6.59 1.10
CA GLY A 46 2.36 7.29 -0.06
C GLY A 46 2.03 6.59 -1.39
N ALA A 47 1.67 7.38 -2.40
CA ALA A 47 1.51 6.87 -3.76
C ALA A 47 2.85 6.32 -4.30
N PRO A 48 2.86 5.47 -5.35
CA PRO A 48 4.07 4.88 -5.90
C PRO A 48 5.18 5.87 -6.28
N ILE A 49 4.81 7.09 -6.64
CA ILE A 49 5.79 8.15 -6.93
C ILE A 49 6.64 8.50 -5.70
N ILE A 50 6.07 8.42 -4.49
CA ILE A 50 6.79 8.69 -3.25
C ILE A 50 7.81 7.56 -3.00
N LEU A 51 7.38 6.30 -3.19
CA LEU A 51 8.27 5.14 -3.05
C LEU A 51 9.43 5.24 -4.05
N ASN A 52 9.12 5.57 -5.29
CA ASN A 52 10.14 5.76 -6.33
C ASN A 52 11.11 6.88 -5.99
N MET A 53 10.64 7.99 -5.43
CA MET A 53 11.47 9.09 -4.96
C MET A 53 12.42 8.63 -3.83
N LEU A 54 11.93 7.85 -2.88
CA LEU A 54 12.74 7.34 -1.75
C LEU A 54 13.84 6.38 -2.22
N VAL A 55 13.52 5.44 -3.12
CA VAL A 55 14.51 4.48 -3.64
C VAL A 55 15.50 5.09 -4.61
N SER A 56 15.17 6.23 -5.21
CA SER A 56 16.02 6.97 -6.15
C SER A 56 16.77 8.12 -5.49
N ALA A 57 16.55 8.36 -4.20
CA ALA A 57 17.23 9.43 -3.48
C ALA A 57 18.76 9.20 -3.43
N PRO A 58 19.56 10.27 -3.49
CA PRO A 58 21.00 10.19 -3.28
C PRO A 58 21.32 9.53 -1.91
N LYS A 59 22.41 8.78 -1.84
CA LYS A 59 22.80 8.05 -0.61
C LYS A 59 22.97 8.96 0.60
N GLU A 60 23.42 10.19 0.38
CA GLU A 60 23.60 11.20 1.41
C GLU A 60 22.27 11.69 2.02
N GLU A 61 21.17 11.53 1.31
CA GLU A 61 19.82 11.87 1.80
C GLU A 61 19.15 10.68 2.51
N GLN A 62 19.60 9.46 2.20
CA GLN A 62 19.06 8.25 2.81
C GLN A 62 19.63 8.08 4.21
N LYS A 63 18.76 7.82 5.18
CA LYS A 63 19.17 7.49 6.55
C LYS A 63 18.83 6.04 6.88
N PRO A 64 19.76 5.32 7.54
CA PRO A 64 19.46 3.96 8.00
C PRO A 64 18.30 3.99 9.01
N LEU A 65 17.30 3.16 8.78
CA LEU A 65 16.16 3.02 9.67
C LEU A 65 16.56 2.20 10.90
N LYS A 66 16.33 2.74 12.10
CA LYS A 66 16.65 2.07 13.37
C LYS A 66 15.49 1.24 13.92
N HIS A 67 14.35 1.26 13.24
CA HIS A 67 13.13 0.53 13.59
C HIS A 67 12.36 0.20 12.30
N LYS A 68 11.38 -0.70 12.40
CA LYS A 68 10.51 -1.01 11.26
C LYS A 68 9.60 0.17 10.92
N VAL A 69 9.51 0.47 9.63
CA VAL A 69 8.62 1.50 9.10
C VAL A 69 7.71 0.86 8.07
N TYR A 70 6.42 0.87 8.36
CA TYR A 70 5.37 0.33 7.50
C TYR A 70 4.86 1.40 6.55
N VAL A 71 4.78 1.05 5.28
CA VAL A 71 4.34 1.95 4.21
C VAL A 71 3.12 1.39 3.53
N LEU A 72 2.03 2.14 3.57
CA LEU A 72 0.84 1.84 2.80
C LEU A 72 0.95 2.50 1.43
N THR A 73 0.83 1.73 0.34
CA THR A 73 0.83 2.28 -1.04
C THR A 73 -0.41 1.85 -1.81
N ALA A 74 -0.96 2.80 -2.56
CA ALA A 74 -2.18 2.63 -3.35
C ALA A 74 -2.18 3.59 -4.56
N ALA A 75 -3.29 3.66 -5.25
CA ALA A 75 -3.63 4.48 -6.41
C ALA A 75 -3.15 3.92 -7.75
N ALA A 76 -1.96 3.35 -7.82
CA ALA A 76 -1.47 2.62 -8.98
C ALA A 76 -0.58 1.47 -8.52
N PRO A 77 -0.50 0.34 -9.23
CA PRO A 77 0.37 -0.76 -8.84
C PRO A 77 1.84 -0.37 -9.06
N PRO A 78 2.68 -0.35 -8.00
CA PRO A 78 4.11 -0.15 -8.19
C PRO A 78 4.73 -1.36 -8.89
N PRO A 79 5.76 -1.19 -9.72
CA PRO A 79 6.56 -2.30 -10.21
C PRO A 79 7.19 -3.11 -9.06
N SER A 80 7.28 -4.43 -9.19
CA SER A 80 7.82 -5.32 -8.14
C SER A 80 9.22 -4.92 -7.67
N ILE A 81 10.06 -4.42 -8.57
CA ILE A 81 11.39 -3.91 -8.23
C ILE A 81 11.38 -2.79 -7.16
N ILE A 82 10.31 -2.00 -7.10
CA ILE A 82 10.19 -0.93 -6.08
C ILE A 82 9.99 -1.54 -4.70
N PHE A 83 9.18 -2.60 -4.57
CA PHE A 83 9.03 -3.33 -3.30
C PHE A 83 10.38 -3.88 -2.80
N LYS A 84 11.15 -4.53 -3.69
CA LYS A 84 12.49 -5.03 -3.37
C LYS A 84 13.43 -3.92 -2.90
N LYS A 85 13.47 -2.79 -3.61
CA LYS A 85 14.31 -1.64 -3.24
C LYS A 85 13.88 -1.01 -1.91
N MET A 86 12.58 -0.84 -1.67
CA MET A 86 12.05 -0.33 -0.41
C MET A 86 12.42 -1.24 0.77
N LYS A 87 12.31 -2.56 0.59
CA LYS A 87 12.74 -3.54 1.60
C LYS A 87 14.23 -3.42 1.93
N ASN A 88 15.08 -3.23 0.91
CA ASN A 88 16.52 -3.01 1.10
C ASN A 88 16.83 -1.71 1.88
N LEU A 89 15.95 -0.71 1.84
CA LEU A 89 16.03 0.49 2.65
C LEU A 89 15.46 0.30 4.08
N GLY A 90 14.88 -0.86 4.39
CA GLY A 90 14.31 -1.18 5.69
C GLY A 90 12.82 -0.87 5.85
N PHE A 91 12.11 -0.58 4.75
CA PHE A 91 10.67 -0.37 4.75
C PHE A 91 9.90 -1.68 4.54
N GLU A 92 8.78 -1.82 5.24
CA GLU A 92 7.79 -2.86 5.00
C GLU A 92 6.62 -2.25 4.23
N VAL A 93 6.50 -2.58 2.94
CA VAL A 93 5.48 -1.99 2.07
C VAL A 93 4.28 -2.92 1.94
N MET A 94 3.10 -2.39 2.23
CA MET A 94 1.81 -3.04 1.99
C MET A 94 1.11 -2.38 0.81
N HIS A 95 0.83 -3.17 -0.22
CA HIS A 95 0.05 -2.73 -1.36
C HIS A 95 -1.43 -2.92 -1.07
N VAL A 96 -2.21 -1.89 -1.30
CA VAL A 96 -3.66 -1.91 -1.11
C VAL A 96 -4.38 -1.35 -2.33
N TYR A 97 -5.62 -1.76 -2.51
CA TYR A 97 -6.50 -1.28 -3.56
C TYR A 97 -7.81 -0.77 -2.95
N GLY A 98 -8.31 0.29 -3.53
CA GLY A 98 -9.60 0.89 -3.23
C GLY A 98 -9.84 2.10 -4.09
N LEU A 99 -11.06 2.62 -4.01
CA LEU A 99 -11.57 3.75 -4.76
C LEU A 99 -12.13 4.79 -3.80
N THR A 100 -12.41 5.99 -4.29
CA THR A 100 -13.19 6.97 -3.54
C THR A 100 -14.58 6.44 -3.25
N GLU A 101 -15.16 5.71 -4.19
CA GLU A 101 -16.47 5.08 -4.15
C GLU A 101 -16.56 3.96 -3.10
N THR A 102 -15.43 3.41 -2.66
CA THR A 102 -15.35 2.42 -1.58
C THR A 102 -14.86 3.01 -0.25
N TYR A 103 -14.78 4.34 -0.15
CA TYR A 103 -14.27 5.09 1.01
C TYR A 103 -12.88 4.65 1.47
N GLY A 104 -12.01 4.36 0.51
CA GLY A 104 -10.64 3.94 0.78
C GLY A 104 -10.35 2.53 0.31
N HIS A 105 -9.38 1.89 0.95
CA HIS A 105 -8.91 0.59 0.51
C HIS A 105 -9.77 -0.56 1.03
N ILE A 106 -10.05 -1.48 0.14
CA ILE A 106 -10.88 -2.66 0.36
C ILE A 106 -10.14 -3.98 0.13
N LEU A 107 -9.01 -3.93 -0.55
CA LEU A 107 -8.11 -5.08 -0.73
C LEU A 107 -6.73 -4.74 -0.18
N GLN A 108 -6.04 -5.75 0.32
CA GLN A 108 -4.65 -5.65 0.75
C GLN A 108 -3.85 -6.88 0.34
N CYS A 109 -2.61 -6.69 -0.02
CA CYS A 109 -1.65 -7.77 -0.17
C CYS A 109 -1.18 -8.23 1.23
N ALA A 110 -2.02 -9.03 1.90
CA ALA A 110 -1.69 -9.58 3.20
C ALA A 110 -0.60 -10.65 3.05
N TRP A 111 0.48 -10.51 3.82
CA TRP A 111 1.60 -11.45 3.77
C TRP A 111 1.21 -12.80 4.37
N ASN A 112 1.53 -13.90 3.67
CA ASN A 112 1.42 -15.25 4.20
C ASN A 112 2.82 -15.74 4.62
N LYS A 113 2.91 -16.37 5.79
CA LYS A 113 4.16 -16.94 6.31
C LYS A 113 4.80 -17.98 5.39
N GLU A 114 4.01 -18.71 4.62
CA GLU A 114 4.49 -19.66 3.63
C GLU A 114 5.38 -19.03 2.54
N TRP A 115 5.31 -17.71 2.38
CA TRP A 115 6.13 -16.97 1.42
C TRP A 115 7.49 -16.53 2.00
N ASP A 116 7.72 -16.76 3.28
CA ASP A 116 8.98 -16.36 3.94
C ASP A 116 10.20 -17.08 3.34
N ASP A 117 10.00 -18.30 2.82
CA ASP A 117 11.07 -19.10 2.23
C ASP A 117 11.33 -18.82 0.74
N LEU A 118 10.52 -17.98 0.10
CA LEU A 118 10.69 -17.57 -1.30
C LEU A 118 11.92 -16.65 -1.45
N ASN A 119 12.46 -16.59 -2.66
CA ASN A 119 13.51 -15.63 -2.97
C ASN A 119 12.98 -14.19 -3.03
N GLU A 120 13.87 -13.20 -2.98
CA GLU A 120 13.49 -11.79 -2.88
C GLU A 120 12.75 -11.25 -4.11
N ASP A 121 12.95 -11.83 -5.30
CA ASP A 121 12.23 -11.43 -6.51
C ASP A 121 10.80 -11.98 -6.49
N GLU A 122 10.61 -13.23 -6.11
CA GLU A 122 9.29 -13.84 -5.92
C GLU A 122 8.49 -13.10 -4.83
N LYS A 123 9.13 -12.74 -3.70
CA LYS A 123 8.51 -11.93 -2.65
C LYS A 123 8.05 -10.57 -3.17
N ALA A 124 8.88 -9.92 -3.97
CA ALA A 124 8.56 -8.64 -4.57
C ALA A 124 7.37 -8.74 -5.54
N ASP A 125 7.33 -9.78 -6.37
CA ASP A 125 6.23 -10.02 -7.30
C ASP A 125 4.90 -10.31 -6.58
N ILE A 126 4.94 -11.06 -5.48
CA ILE A 126 3.77 -11.27 -4.63
C ILE A 126 3.32 -9.96 -4.00
N SER A 127 4.25 -9.18 -3.45
CA SER A 127 3.94 -7.90 -2.80
C SER A 127 3.31 -6.87 -3.76
N ALA A 128 3.56 -7.00 -5.05
CA ALA A 128 2.95 -6.15 -6.08
C ALA A 128 1.47 -6.48 -6.38
N ARG A 129 0.96 -7.61 -5.91
CA ARG A 129 -0.45 -8.02 -6.12
C ARG A 129 -1.40 -7.12 -5.34
N GLN A 130 -2.67 -7.04 -5.79
CA GLN A 130 -3.72 -6.32 -5.08
C GLN A 130 -4.16 -7.05 -3.80
N GLY A 131 -3.96 -8.37 -3.73
CA GLY A 131 -4.19 -9.17 -2.55
C GLY A 131 -5.62 -9.64 -2.38
N VAL A 132 -6.09 -9.64 -1.12
CA VAL A 132 -7.38 -10.18 -0.70
C VAL A 132 -8.25 -9.09 -0.07
N ARG A 133 -9.56 -9.31 -0.05
CA ARG A 133 -10.51 -8.38 0.55
C ARG A 133 -10.33 -8.23 2.06
N TYR A 134 -10.66 -7.06 2.56
CA TYR A 134 -10.78 -6.84 4.00
C TYR A 134 -11.98 -7.60 4.59
N PRO A 135 -11.94 -7.98 5.87
CA PRO A 135 -13.03 -8.71 6.53
C PRO A 135 -14.38 -7.97 6.53
N ASN A 136 -14.38 -6.64 6.44
CA ASN A 136 -15.58 -5.82 6.43
C ASN A 136 -16.22 -5.68 5.04
N LEU A 137 -15.59 -6.20 4.00
CA LEU A 137 -16.16 -6.26 2.66
C LEU A 137 -16.90 -7.60 2.50
N GLU A 138 -18.16 -7.55 2.06
CA GLU A 138 -18.96 -8.77 1.89
C GLU A 138 -18.40 -9.64 0.77
N ASP A 139 -18.14 -9.04 -0.40
CA ASP A 139 -17.62 -9.76 -1.55
C ASP A 139 -16.87 -8.86 -2.53
N VAL A 140 -15.96 -9.49 -3.29
CA VAL A 140 -15.31 -8.89 -4.46
C VAL A 140 -14.93 -9.99 -5.42
N ASP A 141 -15.31 -9.83 -6.68
CA ASP A 141 -14.93 -10.76 -7.73
C ASP A 141 -14.80 -10.04 -9.07
N VAL A 142 -14.18 -10.69 -10.05
CA VAL A 142 -14.12 -10.22 -11.43
C VAL A 142 -15.24 -10.89 -12.20
N MET A 143 -16.15 -10.10 -12.75
CA MET A 143 -17.37 -10.59 -13.38
C MET A 143 -17.50 -10.06 -14.81
N ASP A 144 -18.14 -10.83 -15.64
CA ASP A 144 -18.61 -10.38 -16.92
C ASP A 144 -19.78 -9.40 -16.72
N SER A 145 -19.66 -8.19 -17.26
CA SER A 145 -20.61 -7.10 -17.02
C SER A 145 -21.98 -7.29 -17.66
N GLU A 146 -22.10 -8.16 -18.67
CA GLU A 146 -23.37 -8.45 -19.34
C GLU A 146 -24.12 -9.59 -18.64
N THR A 147 -23.40 -10.67 -18.35
CA THR A 147 -24.01 -11.88 -17.76
C THR A 147 -24.02 -11.90 -16.25
N MET A 148 -23.29 -11.01 -15.61
CA MET A 148 -23.07 -10.95 -14.16
C MET A 148 -22.57 -12.27 -13.55
N LYS A 149 -21.79 -13.03 -14.33
CA LYS A 149 -21.15 -14.25 -13.89
C LYS A 149 -19.67 -14.02 -13.65
N VAL A 150 -19.15 -14.69 -12.62
CA VAL A 150 -17.72 -14.67 -12.31
C VAL A 150 -16.94 -15.24 -13.51
N VAL A 151 -15.92 -14.49 -13.96
CA VAL A 151 -15.05 -14.96 -15.04
C VAL A 151 -14.06 -16.02 -14.55
N PRO A 152 -13.53 -16.88 -15.45
CA PRO A 152 -12.48 -17.82 -15.08
C PRO A 152 -11.27 -17.12 -14.45
N ARG A 153 -10.72 -17.69 -13.37
CA ARG A 153 -9.50 -17.16 -12.71
C ARG A 153 -8.24 -17.67 -13.42
N ASP A 154 -8.17 -17.43 -14.72
CA ASP A 154 -7.10 -17.90 -15.60
C ASP A 154 -6.00 -16.85 -15.87
N GLY A 155 -6.16 -15.64 -15.34
CA GLY A 155 -5.25 -14.51 -15.57
C GLY A 155 -5.27 -13.97 -17.01
N LYS A 156 -6.28 -14.33 -17.81
CA LYS A 156 -6.43 -13.94 -19.24
C LYS A 156 -7.79 -13.36 -19.55
N THR A 157 -8.85 -13.96 -19.00
CA THR A 157 -10.22 -13.50 -19.24
C THR A 157 -10.44 -12.16 -18.57
N ILE A 158 -10.83 -11.16 -19.35
CA ILE A 158 -11.10 -9.81 -18.86
C ILE A 158 -12.52 -9.74 -18.31
N GLY A 159 -12.69 -9.03 -17.18
CA GLY A 159 -13.99 -8.71 -16.60
C GLY A 159 -13.87 -7.43 -15.77
N GLU A 160 -14.97 -7.05 -15.15
CA GLU A 160 -15.03 -5.89 -14.26
C GLU A 160 -14.92 -6.32 -12.80
N ILE A 161 -14.23 -5.52 -11.99
CA ILE A 161 -14.15 -5.73 -10.54
C ILE A 161 -15.48 -5.30 -9.93
N MET A 162 -16.27 -6.29 -9.50
CA MET A 162 -17.52 -6.06 -8.80
C MET A 162 -17.31 -6.15 -7.29
N ILE A 163 -17.83 -5.17 -6.58
CA ILE A 163 -17.60 -4.98 -5.15
C ILE A 163 -18.94 -4.92 -4.45
N ARG A 164 -19.07 -5.63 -3.33
CA ARG A 164 -20.26 -5.59 -2.48
C ARG A 164 -19.87 -5.41 -1.01
N GLY A 165 -20.51 -4.46 -0.36
CA GLY A 165 -20.31 -4.19 1.05
C GLY A 165 -20.97 -2.88 1.48
N ASN A 166 -21.02 -2.64 2.77
CA ASN A 166 -21.63 -1.45 3.34
C ASN A 166 -20.77 -0.18 3.24
N VAL A 167 -19.60 -0.29 2.61
CA VAL A 167 -18.67 0.84 2.35
C VAL A 167 -18.66 1.25 0.87
N VAL A 168 -19.50 0.63 0.05
CA VAL A 168 -19.63 0.87 -1.40
C VAL A 168 -20.86 1.72 -1.70
#